data_52fc74880c20784fab00ba0c919ac860
#
_entry.id   52fc74880c20784fab00ba0c919ac860
#
_cell.length_a   1.000
_cell.length_b   1.000
_cell.length_c   1.000
_cell.angle_alpha   90.00
_cell.angle_beta   90.00
_cell.angle_gamma   90.00
#
_symmetry.space_group_name_H-M   'P 1'
#
loop_
_entity.id
_entity.type
_entity.pdbx_description
1 polymer ?
#
loop_
_entity_poly.entity_id
_entity_poly.type
_entity_poly.pdbx_seq_one_letter_code
_entity_poly.pdbx_strand_id
1 'polypeptide(L)'
;FFPGIKEVLFQLKNAGFRVALVADGLVESFDNIYQQHEMETYFEVRAISETVGVCKPAGEMFKTAMEKMNLEEADKKYIIMIGNNLERDIVGANRMGITSVLAGYSPRYRMKPENEEETPDYVVCDPSEIPALIEMLDKQMENKK
;
A
#
# COMPACT_ATOMS: atom_id res chain seq x y z
N PHE A 1 -9.05 8.98 -8.07
CA PHE A 1 -7.62 9.07 -7.68
C PHE A 1 -7.26 10.45 -7.17
N PHE A 2 -6.44 10.48 -6.14
CA PHE A 2 -5.85 11.72 -5.66
C PHE A 2 -4.90 12.30 -6.74
N PRO A 3 -4.91 13.63 -6.96
CA PRO A 3 -4.02 14.24 -7.96
C PRO A 3 -2.55 13.91 -7.70
N GLY A 4 -1.83 13.54 -8.76
CA GLY A 4 -0.42 13.17 -8.70
C GLY A 4 -0.15 11.68 -8.52
N ILE A 5 -1.14 10.88 -8.12
CA ILE A 5 -0.93 9.44 -7.87
C ILE A 5 -0.58 8.67 -9.14
N LYS A 6 -1.21 8.99 -10.28
CA LYS A 6 -0.90 8.29 -11.53
C LYS A 6 0.55 8.48 -11.94
N GLU A 7 1.07 9.68 -11.79
CA GLU A 7 2.47 10.00 -12.08
C GLU A 7 3.41 9.21 -11.17
N VAL A 8 3.07 9.11 -9.89
CA VAL A 8 3.85 8.33 -8.92
C VAL A 8 3.85 6.85 -9.30
N LEU A 9 2.68 6.28 -9.60
CA LEU A 9 2.56 4.88 -10.01
C LEU A 9 3.37 4.59 -11.27
N PHE A 10 3.33 5.50 -12.24
CA PHE A 10 4.11 5.41 -13.46
C PHE A 10 5.61 5.41 -13.17
N GLN A 11 6.08 6.31 -12.30
CA GLN A 11 7.49 6.39 -11.90
C GLN A 11 7.95 5.13 -11.20
N LEU A 12 7.15 4.59 -10.28
CA LEU A 12 7.48 3.35 -9.56
C LEU A 12 7.58 2.17 -10.51
N LYS A 13 6.65 2.05 -11.43
CA LYS A 13 6.68 0.98 -12.44
C LYS A 13 7.93 1.06 -13.29
N ASN A 14 8.29 2.25 -13.78
CA ASN A 14 9.46 2.46 -14.61
C ASN A 14 10.76 2.20 -13.85
N ALA A 15 10.76 2.41 -12.53
CA ALA A 15 11.90 2.12 -11.68
C ALA A 15 12.03 0.64 -11.30
N GLY A 16 11.08 -0.21 -11.74
CA GLY A 16 11.10 -1.64 -11.49
C GLY A 16 10.42 -2.08 -10.19
N PHE A 17 9.75 -1.18 -9.49
CA PHE A 17 9.03 -1.55 -8.28
C PHE A 17 7.69 -2.21 -8.63
N ARG A 18 7.35 -3.25 -7.87
CA ARG A 18 6.10 -3.99 -8.02
C ARG A 18 5.04 -3.33 -7.14
N VAL A 19 3.85 -3.16 -7.68
CA VAL A 19 2.76 -2.48 -6.97
C VAL A 19 1.51 -3.35 -6.96
N ALA A 20 0.87 -3.45 -5.80
CA ALA A 20 -0.40 -4.16 -5.61
C ALA A 20 -1.43 -3.24 -5.00
N LEU A 21 -2.70 -3.50 -5.28
CA LEU A 21 -3.82 -2.84 -4.63
C LEU A 21 -4.40 -3.75 -3.55
N VAL A 22 -4.51 -3.23 -2.33
CA VAL A 22 -5.16 -3.92 -1.21
C VAL A 22 -6.28 -3.01 -0.71
N ALA A 23 -7.51 -3.35 -1.02
CA ALA A 23 -8.63 -2.43 -0.82
C ALA A 23 -9.87 -3.12 -0.22
N ASP A 24 -10.57 -2.39 0.65
CA ASP A 24 -11.87 -2.81 1.16
C ASP A 24 -12.96 -2.28 0.22
N GLY A 25 -13.88 -3.15 -0.17
CA GLY A 25 -14.99 -2.77 -1.05
C GLY A 25 -15.50 -3.90 -1.92
N LEU A 26 -16.22 -3.54 -2.95
CA LEU A 26 -16.85 -4.47 -3.88
C LEU A 26 -16.03 -4.60 -5.17
N VAL A 27 -15.95 -5.82 -5.69
CA VAL A 27 -15.21 -6.11 -6.94
C VAL A 27 -15.75 -5.25 -8.09
N GLU A 28 -17.06 -5.14 -8.23
CA GLU A 28 -17.69 -4.34 -9.29
C GLU A 28 -17.23 -2.89 -9.26
N SER A 29 -17.17 -2.29 -8.06
CA SER A 29 -16.72 -0.90 -7.91
C SER A 29 -15.29 -0.71 -8.39
N PHE A 30 -14.41 -1.67 -8.09
CA PHE A 30 -13.01 -1.62 -8.53
C PHE A 30 -12.86 -1.96 -10.01
N ASP A 31 -13.68 -2.86 -10.54
CA ASP A 31 -13.68 -3.13 -11.98
C ASP A 31 -13.98 -1.85 -12.77
N ASN A 32 -14.97 -1.07 -12.33
CA ASN A 32 -15.31 0.21 -12.94
C ASN A 32 -14.16 1.21 -12.87
N ILE A 33 -13.52 1.32 -11.70
CA ILE A 33 -12.38 2.22 -11.49
C ILE A 33 -11.18 1.78 -12.35
N TYR A 34 -10.91 0.48 -12.42
CA TYR A 34 -9.83 -0.07 -13.23
C TYR A 34 -10.03 0.25 -14.71
N GLN A 35 -11.24 0.04 -15.21
CA GLN A 35 -11.58 0.34 -16.59
C GLN A 35 -11.46 1.84 -16.89
N GLN A 36 -12.00 2.69 -16.00
CA GLN A 36 -12.01 4.13 -16.18
C GLN A 36 -10.60 4.75 -16.15
N HIS A 37 -9.72 4.21 -15.32
CA HIS A 37 -8.38 4.79 -15.07
C HIS A 37 -7.23 3.93 -15.58
N GLU A 38 -7.50 2.83 -16.28
CA GLU A 38 -6.48 1.91 -16.81
C GLU A 38 -5.53 1.40 -15.71
N MET A 39 -6.09 1.08 -14.54
CA MET A 39 -5.30 0.72 -13.36
C MET A 39 -4.52 -0.59 -13.50
N GLU A 40 -4.94 -1.47 -14.41
CA GLU A 40 -4.22 -2.71 -14.71
C GLU A 40 -2.78 -2.45 -15.17
N THR A 41 -2.54 -1.27 -15.75
CA THR A 41 -1.21 -0.84 -16.16
C THR A 41 -0.28 -0.65 -14.95
N TYR A 42 -0.82 -0.24 -13.81
CA TYR A 42 -0.04 0.13 -12.64
C TYR A 42 0.02 -0.93 -11.55
N PHE A 43 -1.04 -1.71 -11.38
CA PHE A 43 -1.12 -2.71 -10.32
C PHE A 43 -0.95 -4.12 -10.88
N GLU A 44 0.05 -4.82 -10.37
CA GLU A 44 0.32 -6.20 -10.78
C GLU A 44 -0.80 -7.15 -10.33
N VAL A 45 -1.28 -6.96 -9.09
CA VAL A 45 -2.35 -7.76 -8.49
C VAL A 45 -3.28 -6.87 -7.67
N ARG A 46 -4.46 -7.40 -7.35
CA ARG A 46 -5.38 -6.75 -6.43
C ARG A 46 -5.96 -7.75 -5.44
N ALA A 47 -6.08 -7.32 -4.18
CA ALA A 47 -6.77 -8.04 -3.13
C ALA A 47 -7.92 -7.16 -2.65
N ILE A 48 -9.15 -7.59 -2.90
CA ILE A 48 -10.36 -6.82 -2.58
C ILE A 48 -11.16 -7.61 -1.54
N SER A 49 -11.64 -6.92 -0.50
CA SER A 49 -12.28 -7.55 0.66
C SER A 49 -13.48 -8.42 0.31
N GLU A 50 -14.26 -8.09 -0.69
CA GLU A 50 -15.38 -8.93 -1.12
C GLU A 50 -14.91 -10.33 -1.54
N THR A 51 -13.78 -10.42 -2.26
CA THR A 51 -13.21 -11.69 -2.71
C THR A 51 -12.50 -12.43 -1.59
N VAL A 52 -11.75 -11.70 -0.76
CA VAL A 52 -10.97 -12.29 0.34
C VAL A 52 -11.85 -12.78 1.47
N GLY A 53 -12.99 -12.09 1.71
CA GLY A 53 -13.95 -12.45 2.75
C GLY A 53 -13.78 -11.71 4.07
N VAL A 54 -12.76 -10.87 4.18
CA VAL A 54 -12.50 -10.02 5.36
C VAL A 54 -12.00 -8.66 4.91
N CYS A 55 -12.06 -7.68 5.81
CA CYS A 55 -11.54 -6.33 5.56
C CYS A 55 -10.22 -6.12 6.31
N LYS A 56 -9.44 -5.13 5.87
CA LYS A 56 -8.31 -4.67 6.67
C LYS A 56 -8.82 -4.19 8.04
N PRO A 57 -8.13 -4.37 9.13
CA PRO A 57 -6.71 -4.75 9.23
C PRO A 57 -6.43 -6.25 9.26
N ALA A 58 -7.37 -7.09 8.89
CA ALA A 58 -7.16 -8.54 8.88
C ALA A 58 -5.97 -8.94 8.01
N GLY A 59 -5.09 -9.78 8.53
CA GLY A 59 -3.86 -10.19 7.86
C GLY A 59 -4.09 -10.91 6.53
N GLU A 60 -5.22 -11.58 6.38
CA GLU A 60 -5.60 -12.31 5.16
C GLU A 60 -5.61 -11.40 3.92
N MET A 61 -5.94 -10.11 4.09
CA MET A 61 -5.90 -9.14 2.99
C MET A 61 -4.48 -8.99 2.44
N PHE A 62 -3.52 -8.84 3.33
CA PHE A 62 -2.10 -8.68 2.96
C PHE A 62 -1.52 -10.00 2.44
N LYS A 63 -1.85 -11.11 3.09
CA LYS A 63 -1.40 -12.44 2.68
C LYS A 63 -1.88 -12.78 1.27
N THR A 64 -3.12 -12.45 0.95
CA THR A 64 -3.69 -12.68 -0.38
C THR A 64 -2.89 -11.94 -1.46
N ALA A 65 -2.57 -10.67 -1.23
CA ALA A 65 -1.75 -9.90 -2.16
C ALA A 65 -0.34 -10.50 -2.29
N MET A 66 0.27 -10.89 -1.18
CA MET A 66 1.59 -11.51 -1.18
C MET A 66 1.59 -12.82 -1.97
N GLU A 67 0.60 -13.68 -1.76
CA GLU A 67 0.47 -14.96 -2.49
C GLU A 67 0.34 -14.74 -3.98
N LYS A 68 -0.48 -13.77 -4.39
CA LYS A 68 -0.65 -13.43 -5.81
C LYS A 68 0.63 -12.91 -6.45
N MET A 69 1.51 -12.31 -5.66
CA MET A 69 2.80 -11.80 -6.12
C MET A 69 3.94 -12.80 -5.92
N ASN A 70 3.65 -14.00 -5.43
CA ASN A 70 4.63 -15.04 -5.08
C ASN A 70 5.67 -14.55 -4.06
N LEU A 71 5.23 -13.80 -3.08
CA LEU A 71 6.06 -13.31 -1.98
C LEU A 71 5.88 -14.18 -0.74
N GLU A 72 6.96 -14.33 0.03
CA GLU A 72 7.02 -15.16 1.22
C GLU A 72 7.26 -14.31 2.48
N GLU A 73 7.24 -14.94 3.63
CA GLU A 73 7.47 -14.29 4.93
C GLU A 73 8.78 -13.48 4.95
N ALA A 74 9.84 -14.05 4.37
CA ALA A 74 11.15 -13.40 4.30
C ALA A 74 11.16 -12.11 3.46
N ASP A 75 10.17 -11.95 2.59
CA ASP A 75 10.06 -10.77 1.72
C ASP A 75 9.41 -9.57 2.39
N LYS A 76 8.78 -9.76 3.54
CA LYS A 76 8.04 -8.68 4.24
C LYS A 76 8.87 -7.44 4.50
N LYS A 77 10.15 -7.60 4.77
CA LYS A 77 11.08 -6.48 5.00
C LYS A 77 11.26 -5.58 3.77
N TYR A 78 10.86 -6.05 2.59
CA TYR A 78 10.92 -5.30 1.33
C TYR A 78 9.56 -4.78 0.90
N ILE A 79 8.53 -4.94 1.73
CA ILE A 79 7.16 -4.53 1.41
C ILE A 79 6.80 -3.27 2.18
N ILE A 80 6.15 -2.34 1.48
CA ILE A 80 5.68 -1.08 2.05
C ILE A 80 4.17 -0.98 1.79
N MET A 81 3.41 -0.68 2.83
CA MET A 81 1.98 -0.37 2.72
C MET A 81 1.78 1.14 2.82
N ILE A 82 1.14 1.72 1.82
CA ILE A 82 0.80 3.15 1.84
C ILE A 82 -0.72 3.27 1.88
N GLY A 83 -1.24 3.96 2.87
CA GLY A 83 -2.68 4.14 3.01
C GLY A 83 -3.03 5.32 3.90
N ASN A 84 -4.31 5.68 3.92
CA ASN A 84 -4.80 6.86 4.64
C ASN A 84 -5.66 6.52 5.86
N ASN A 85 -5.84 5.25 6.18
CA ASN A 85 -6.68 4.82 7.30
C ASN A 85 -5.81 4.18 8.39
N LEU A 86 -5.66 4.87 9.53
CA LEU A 86 -4.84 4.39 10.64
C LEU A 86 -5.32 3.04 11.18
N GLU A 87 -6.62 2.88 11.36
CA GLU A 87 -7.20 1.68 11.95
C GLU A 87 -7.13 0.45 11.04
N ARG A 88 -7.08 0.65 9.74
CA ARG A 88 -7.08 -0.43 8.75
C ARG A 88 -5.72 -0.62 8.09
N ASP A 89 -5.23 0.42 7.43
CA ASP A 89 -4.00 0.32 6.62
C ASP A 89 -2.76 0.25 7.50
N ILE A 90 -2.65 1.16 8.45
CA ILE A 90 -1.45 1.26 9.29
C ILE A 90 -1.41 0.14 10.32
N VAL A 91 -2.51 -0.09 11.04
CA VAL A 91 -2.60 -1.22 11.99
C VAL A 91 -2.33 -2.54 11.27
N GLY A 92 -2.95 -2.74 10.09
CA GLY A 92 -2.76 -3.96 9.32
C GLY A 92 -1.31 -4.19 8.93
N ALA A 93 -0.65 -3.17 8.40
CA ALA A 93 0.76 -3.26 8.01
C ALA A 93 1.66 -3.51 9.22
N ASN A 94 1.45 -2.78 10.32
CA ASN A 94 2.25 -2.94 11.53
C ASN A 94 2.12 -4.35 12.12
N ARG A 95 0.92 -4.90 12.16
CA ARG A 95 0.69 -6.27 12.64
C ARG A 95 1.34 -7.32 11.74
N MET A 96 1.44 -7.04 10.47
CA MET A 96 2.07 -7.95 9.49
C MET A 96 3.60 -7.86 9.48
N GLY A 97 4.18 -6.87 10.14
CA GLY A 97 5.62 -6.62 10.07
C GLY A 97 6.06 -5.97 8.75
N ILE A 98 5.15 -5.28 8.10
CA ILE A 98 5.38 -4.55 6.85
C ILE A 98 5.56 -3.07 7.17
N THR A 99 6.48 -2.39 6.48
CA THR A 99 6.69 -0.95 6.66
C THR A 99 5.41 -0.19 6.34
N SER A 100 4.96 0.65 7.28
CA SER A 100 3.72 1.41 7.13
C SER A 100 3.99 2.88 6.84
N VAL A 101 3.27 3.41 5.83
CA VAL A 101 3.38 4.80 5.40
C VAL A 101 1.99 5.42 5.37
N LEU A 102 1.80 6.49 6.15
CA LEU A 102 0.54 7.23 6.15
C LEU A 102 0.53 8.23 5.01
N ALA A 103 -0.53 8.16 4.20
CA ALA A 103 -0.81 9.12 3.13
C ALA A 103 -1.48 10.37 3.73
N GLY A 104 -0.67 11.25 4.32
CA GLY A 104 -1.15 12.45 5.01
C GLY A 104 -1.78 13.49 4.10
N TYR A 105 -1.58 13.37 2.79
CA TYR A 105 -2.21 14.23 1.79
C TYR A 105 -3.68 13.90 1.54
N SER A 106 -4.18 12.79 2.08
CA SER A 106 -5.56 12.35 1.89
C SER A 106 -6.26 12.21 3.25
N PRO A 107 -6.58 13.33 3.93
CA PRO A 107 -7.08 13.32 5.31
C PRO A 107 -8.57 13.00 5.39
N ARG A 108 -8.98 11.89 4.79
CA ARG A 108 -10.37 11.43 4.76
C ARG A 108 -10.80 10.81 6.10
N TYR A 109 -9.84 10.30 6.85
CA TYR A 109 -10.04 9.66 8.13
C TYR A 109 -9.20 10.38 9.20
N ARG A 110 -9.29 9.92 10.43
CA ARG A 110 -8.47 10.43 11.51
C ARG A 110 -6.98 10.23 11.18
N MET A 111 -6.19 11.30 11.31
CA MET A 111 -4.77 11.31 10.95
C MET A 111 -3.83 11.21 12.17
N LYS A 112 -4.36 11.37 13.39
CA LYS A 112 -3.55 11.33 14.60
C LYS A 112 -3.66 9.94 15.26
N PRO A 113 -2.55 9.21 15.40
CA PRO A 113 -2.56 7.91 16.08
C PRO A 113 -3.00 8.03 17.54
N GLU A 114 -3.80 7.07 18.00
CA GLU A 114 -4.24 6.99 19.40
C GLU A 114 -3.46 5.94 20.20
N ASN A 115 -2.73 5.06 19.50
CA ASN A 115 -1.95 4.00 20.13
C ASN A 115 -0.74 3.64 19.25
N GLU A 116 0.08 2.72 19.75
CA GLU A 116 1.31 2.31 19.07
C GLU A 116 1.05 1.59 17.73
N GLU A 117 0.00 0.75 17.70
CA GLU A 117 -0.36 0.01 16.47
C GLU A 117 -0.81 0.94 15.33
N GLU A 118 -1.32 2.12 15.66
CA GLU A 118 -1.75 3.13 14.68
C GLU A 118 -0.62 4.08 14.27
N THR A 119 0.56 3.95 14.85
CA THR A 119 1.69 4.83 14.55
C THR A 119 2.39 4.35 13.29
N PRO A 120 2.39 5.16 12.20
CA PRO A 120 3.07 4.77 10.97
C PRO A 120 4.59 4.88 11.12
N ASP A 121 5.32 4.09 10.34
CA ASP A 121 6.77 4.22 10.27
C ASP A 121 7.17 5.53 9.57
N TYR A 122 6.40 5.95 8.59
CA TYR A 122 6.63 7.19 7.84
C TYR A 122 5.31 7.88 7.49
N VAL A 123 5.38 9.18 7.25
CA VAL A 123 4.24 9.97 6.77
C VAL A 123 4.69 10.72 5.51
N VAL A 124 3.86 10.68 4.46
CA VAL A 124 4.07 11.52 3.27
C VAL A 124 2.95 12.54 3.18
N CYS A 125 3.31 13.79 2.92
CA CYS A 125 2.36 14.91 2.88
C CYS A 125 1.94 15.29 1.46
N ASP A 126 2.57 14.68 0.46
CA ASP A 126 2.26 14.85 -0.95
C ASP A 126 2.64 13.57 -1.71
N PRO A 127 1.85 13.15 -2.72
CA PRO A 127 2.19 11.95 -3.49
C PRO A 127 3.59 11.98 -4.10
N SER A 128 4.10 13.16 -4.46
CA SER A 128 5.43 13.31 -5.05
C SER A 128 6.57 12.89 -4.11
N GLU A 129 6.32 12.80 -2.80
CA GLU A 129 7.31 12.35 -1.82
C GLU A 129 7.50 10.83 -1.83
N ILE A 130 6.56 10.08 -2.42
CA ILE A 130 6.57 8.61 -2.37
C ILE A 130 7.79 8.02 -3.10
N PRO A 131 8.12 8.42 -4.34
CA PRO A 131 9.29 7.84 -5.01
C PRO A 131 10.60 8.04 -4.24
N ALA A 132 10.81 9.22 -3.68
CA ALA A 132 12.02 9.52 -2.91
C ALA A 132 12.10 8.68 -1.64
N LEU A 133 10.98 8.48 -0.95
CA LEU A 133 10.92 7.63 0.25
C LEU A 133 11.25 6.18 -0.10
N ILE A 134 10.66 5.65 -1.17
CA ILE A 134 10.89 4.27 -1.59
C ILE A 134 12.34 4.06 -2.00
N GLU A 135 12.93 5.00 -2.74
CA GLU A 135 14.35 4.93 -3.11
C GLU A 135 15.26 4.95 -1.89
N MET A 136 14.96 5.80 -0.91
CA MET A 136 15.72 5.86 0.34
C MET A 136 15.67 4.52 1.08
N LEU A 137 14.49 3.93 1.21
CA LEU A 137 14.31 2.65 1.89
C LEU A 137 14.99 1.50 1.14
N ASP A 138 14.92 1.50 -0.18
CA ASP A 138 15.57 0.51 -1.03
C ASP A 138 17.11 0.56 -0.85
N LYS A 139 17.69 1.74 -0.83
CA LYS A 139 19.13 1.94 -0.57
C LYS A 139 19.54 1.47 0.83
N GLN A 140 18.70 1.73 1.85
CA GLN A 140 18.97 1.25 3.20
C GLN A 140 19.00 -0.27 3.26
N MET A 141 18.13 -0.94 2.52
CA MET A 141 18.10 -2.41 2.45
C MET A 141 19.33 -2.95 1.73
N GLU A 142 19.79 -2.31 0.66
CA GLU A 142 21.01 -2.68 -0.04
C GLU A 142 22.23 -2.59 0.87
N ASN A 143 22.31 -1.52 1.68
CA ASN A 143 23.44 -1.30 2.59
C ASN A 143 23.49 -2.29 3.76
N LYS A 144 22.39 -3.02 4.02
CA LYS A 144 22.30 -4.02 5.09
C LYS A 144 22.58 -5.44 4.61
N LYS A 145 22.82 -5.62 3.34
CA LYS A 145 23.15 -6.94 2.77
C LYS A 145 24.58 -7.34 3.05
#